data_78608e57bb426abc6037cf5a968e43e7
#
_entry.id   78608e57bb426abc6037cf5a968e43e7
#
_cell.length_a   1.000
_cell.length_b   1.000
_cell.length_c   1.000
_cell.angle_alpha   90.00
_cell.angle_beta   90.00
_cell.angle_gamma   90.00
#
_symmetry.space_group_name_H-M   'P 1'
#
loop_
_entity.id
_entity.type
_entity.pdbx_description
1 polymer ?
#
loop_
_entity_poly.entity_id
_entity_poly.type
_entity_poly.pdbx_seq_one_letter_code
_entity_poly.pdbx_strand_id
1 'polypeptide(L)'
;NRATGIIEFANNLYFKNFKLRDMMAERTNGKLVILENDANASAYGEYQAGALAGADNALAITLGTGVGGGIIINGKVYSGSNFAGGELGHTVIVVDGRPCTCGRHGCWETYASATGLIKTTKEHMKDAPKDSPIWTIVDGDESKVNGRTAFDAMRAGDPVGKAVVDEYIKYLSVGLTDMINIFQPAILCIGGGIC
;
A
#
# COMPACT_ATOMS: atom_id res chain seq x y z
N ASN A 1 11.55 10.01 -12.75
CA ASN A 1 12.41 9.32 -13.72
C ASN A 1 13.85 9.29 -13.20
N ARG A 2 14.35 8.09 -12.93
CA ARG A 2 15.68 7.86 -12.32
C ARG A 2 16.83 8.34 -13.23
N ALA A 3 16.69 8.18 -14.55
CA ALA A 3 17.74 8.56 -15.49
C ALA A 3 17.89 10.08 -15.59
N THR A 4 16.78 10.81 -15.65
CA THR A 4 16.79 12.28 -15.81
C THR A 4 16.85 13.05 -14.48
N GLY A 5 16.48 12.44 -13.35
CA GLY A 5 16.32 13.13 -12.07
C GLY A 5 15.11 14.05 -12.00
N ILE A 6 14.13 13.83 -12.89
CA ILE A 6 12.92 14.64 -12.98
C ILE A 6 11.73 13.86 -12.41
N ILE A 7 10.92 14.49 -11.58
CA ILE A 7 9.57 14.01 -11.26
C ILE A 7 8.66 14.46 -12.40
N GLU A 8 8.31 13.53 -13.28
CA GLU A 8 7.45 13.82 -14.43
C GLU A 8 6.03 14.09 -13.99
N PHE A 9 5.54 13.29 -13.03
CA PHE A 9 4.22 13.40 -12.42
C PHE A 9 4.22 12.79 -11.02
N ALA A 10 3.41 13.35 -10.11
CA ALA A 10 3.13 12.77 -8.79
C ALA A 10 1.65 12.96 -8.45
N ASN A 11 0.96 11.87 -8.06
CA ASN A 11 -0.47 11.89 -7.74
C ASN A 11 -0.79 12.75 -6.50
N ASN A 12 0.07 12.70 -5.48
CA ASN A 12 -0.17 13.31 -4.17
C ASN A 12 0.58 14.64 -3.98
N LEU A 13 1.43 15.01 -4.92
CA LEU A 13 2.22 16.23 -4.90
C LEU A 13 2.03 16.93 -6.24
N TYR A 14 1.85 18.26 -6.22
CA TYR A 14 1.62 19.05 -7.43
C TYR A 14 2.89 19.23 -8.28
N PHE A 15 3.70 18.16 -8.40
CA PHE A 15 4.90 18.15 -9.22
C PHE A 15 4.58 17.72 -10.64
N LYS A 16 5.03 18.53 -11.61
CA LYS A 16 5.00 18.22 -13.03
C LYS A 16 6.30 18.67 -13.65
N ASN A 17 7.05 17.73 -14.24
CA ASN A 17 8.37 17.97 -14.84
C ASN A 17 9.33 18.71 -13.89
N PHE A 18 9.33 18.32 -12.61
CA PHE A 18 10.06 18.99 -11.54
C PHE A 18 11.49 18.42 -11.43
N LYS A 19 12.52 19.27 -11.58
CA LYS A 19 13.95 18.88 -11.56
C LYS A 19 14.46 18.66 -10.13
N LEU A 20 13.90 17.68 -9.42
CA LEU A 20 14.17 17.48 -8.00
C LEU A 20 15.64 17.13 -7.74
N ARG A 21 16.27 16.25 -8.56
CA ARG A 21 17.67 15.86 -8.37
C ARG A 21 18.61 17.07 -8.37
N ASP A 22 18.49 17.93 -9.36
CA ASP A 22 19.38 19.06 -9.55
C ASP A 22 19.24 20.05 -8.37
N MET A 23 18.00 20.37 -8.00
CA MET A 23 17.71 21.24 -6.87
C MET A 23 18.20 20.67 -5.53
N MET A 24 18.09 19.36 -5.32
CA MET A 24 18.60 18.72 -4.10
C MET A 24 20.14 18.68 -4.10
N ALA A 25 20.79 18.42 -5.24
CA ALA A 25 22.24 18.44 -5.37
C ALA A 25 22.82 19.84 -5.02
N GLU A 26 22.20 20.91 -5.53
CA GLU A 26 22.59 22.29 -5.18
C GLU A 26 22.52 22.54 -3.67
N ARG A 27 21.39 22.14 -3.03
CA ARG A 27 21.18 22.36 -1.58
C ARG A 27 22.04 21.48 -0.68
N THR A 28 22.62 20.42 -1.22
CA THR A 28 23.48 19.49 -0.47
C THR A 28 24.96 19.60 -0.86
N ASN A 29 25.38 20.76 -1.40
CA ASN A 29 26.76 21.02 -1.82
C ASN A 29 27.29 19.95 -2.82
N GLY A 30 26.47 19.62 -3.82
CA GLY A 30 26.86 18.70 -4.89
C GLY A 30 26.88 17.22 -4.51
N LYS A 31 26.24 16.80 -3.41
CA LYS A 31 26.11 15.38 -3.08
C LYS A 31 25.35 14.62 -4.15
N LEU A 32 25.73 13.36 -4.34
CA LEU A 32 25.00 12.45 -5.23
C LEU A 32 23.55 12.29 -4.76
N VAL A 33 22.61 12.65 -5.61
CA VAL A 33 21.17 12.49 -5.38
C VAL A 33 20.62 11.47 -6.37
N ILE A 34 19.97 10.43 -5.88
CA ILE A 34 19.28 9.40 -6.67
C ILE A 34 17.80 9.49 -6.33
N LEU A 35 16.94 9.53 -7.35
CA LEU A 35 15.49 9.46 -7.17
C LEU A 35 15.00 8.04 -7.36
N GLU A 36 14.14 7.60 -6.47
CA GLU A 36 13.47 6.30 -6.57
C GLU A 36 12.01 6.44 -6.11
N ASN A 37 11.15 5.52 -6.54
CA ASN A 37 9.83 5.34 -5.97
C ASN A 37 9.99 4.85 -4.51
N ASP A 38 9.09 5.27 -3.62
CA ASP A 38 9.16 4.97 -2.18
C ASP A 38 9.05 3.46 -1.87
N ALA A 39 8.15 2.73 -2.53
CA ALA A 39 8.02 1.29 -2.37
C ALA A 39 9.24 0.53 -2.92
N ASN A 40 9.80 0.97 -4.05
CA ASN A 40 11.04 0.43 -4.60
C ASN A 40 12.23 0.69 -3.65
N ALA A 41 12.31 1.88 -3.08
CA ALA A 41 13.37 2.21 -2.11
C ALA A 41 13.24 1.37 -0.83
N SER A 42 12.01 1.17 -0.35
CA SER A 42 11.72 0.28 0.79
C SER A 42 12.14 -1.17 0.48
N ALA A 43 11.72 -1.71 -0.66
CA ALA A 43 12.10 -3.07 -1.08
C ALA A 43 13.61 -3.23 -1.22
N TYR A 44 14.31 -2.22 -1.73
CA TYR A 44 15.77 -2.24 -1.82
C TYR A 44 16.42 -2.23 -0.42
N GLY A 45 15.88 -1.46 0.51
CA GLY A 45 16.33 -1.46 1.91
C GLY A 45 16.16 -2.82 2.57
N GLU A 46 14.99 -3.45 2.41
CA GLU A 46 14.73 -4.80 2.90
C GLU A 46 15.64 -5.85 2.25
N TYR A 47 15.95 -5.70 0.98
CA TYR A 47 16.89 -6.57 0.27
C TYR A 47 18.35 -6.41 0.75
N GLN A 48 18.79 -5.19 1.03
CA GLN A 48 20.15 -4.95 1.47
C GLN A 48 20.42 -5.34 2.92
N ALA A 49 19.46 -5.12 3.82
CA ALA A 49 19.69 -5.23 5.27
C ALA A 49 18.46 -5.68 6.07
N GLY A 50 17.41 -6.13 5.43
CA GLY A 50 16.15 -6.50 6.08
C GLY A 50 15.66 -7.91 5.74
N ALA A 51 14.34 -8.07 5.72
CA ALA A 51 13.64 -9.35 5.57
C ALA A 51 13.88 -10.05 4.22
N LEU A 52 14.30 -9.31 3.18
CA LEU A 52 14.55 -9.85 1.84
C LEU A 52 16.02 -10.18 1.59
N ALA A 53 16.90 -10.04 2.59
CA ALA A 53 18.32 -10.27 2.43
C ALA A 53 18.64 -11.70 1.96
N GLY A 54 19.46 -11.82 0.91
CA GLY A 54 19.89 -13.09 0.33
C GLY A 54 18.92 -13.74 -0.65
N ALA A 55 17.77 -13.12 -0.95
CA ALA A 55 16.80 -13.62 -1.92
C ALA A 55 16.98 -12.94 -3.29
N ASP A 56 17.35 -13.70 -4.32
CA ASP A 56 17.50 -13.15 -5.68
C ASP A 56 16.16 -12.66 -6.27
N ASN A 57 15.06 -13.31 -5.91
CA ASN A 57 13.71 -12.93 -6.35
C ASN A 57 12.83 -12.76 -5.12
N ALA A 58 12.35 -11.56 -4.91
CA ALA A 58 11.61 -11.20 -3.71
C ALA A 58 10.58 -10.09 -3.96
N LEU A 59 9.58 -10.03 -3.10
CA LEU A 59 8.55 -9.00 -3.10
C LEU A 59 8.48 -8.32 -1.73
N ALA A 60 8.36 -7.00 -1.72
CA ALA A 60 7.96 -6.22 -0.55
C ALA A 60 6.60 -5.58 -0.82
N ILE A 61 5.63 -5.83 0.04
CA ILE A 61 4.33 -5.17 0.00
C ILE A 61 4.25 -4.19 1.17
N THR A 62 3.95 -2.94 0.88
CA THR A 62 3.80 -1.90 1.92
C THR A 62 2.32 -1.53 2.07
N LEU A 63 1.79 -1.72 3.29
CA LEU A 63 0.41 -1.42 3.65
C LEU A 63 0.36 -0.13 4.46
N GLY A 64 -0.11 0.93 3.85
CA GLY A 64 -0.24 2.26 4.43
C GLY A 64 -1.54 2.92 3.98
N THR A 65 -1.51 4.22 3.70
CA THR A 65 -2.63 4.95 3.07
C THR A 65 -3.08 4.28 1.77
N GLY A 66 -2.11 3.76 1.01
CA GLY A 66 -2.30 2.91 -0.17
C GLY A 66 -1.66 1.53 0.00
N VAL A 67 -1.53 0.80 -1.11
CA VAL A 67 -0.76 -0.44 -1.22
C VAL A 67 0.39 -0.22 -2.19
N GLY A 68 1.61 -0.20 -1.66
CA GLY A 68 2.82 -0.13 -2.46
C GLY A 68 3.43 -1.52 -2.70
N GLY A 69 4.19 -1.64 -3.77
CA GLY A 69 4.90 -2.87 -4.11
C GLY A 69 6.31 -2.60 -4.60
N GLY A 70 7.28 -3.35 -4.10
CA GLY A 70 8.63 -3.36 -4.63
C GLY A 70 9.03 -4.77 -5.03
N ILE A 71 9.63 -4.90 -6.21
CA ILE A 71 9.94 -6.18 -6.84
C ILE A 71 11.44 -6.29 -7.01
N ILE A 72 12.02 -7.38 -6.51
CA ILE A 72 13.42 -7.75 -6.75
C ILE A 72 13.43 -8.94 -7.71
N ILE A 73 14.16 -8.83 -8.81
CA ILE A 73 14.38 -9.89 -9.79
C ILE A 73 15.89 -9.99 -10.06
N ASN A 74 16.46 -11.17 -9.86
CA ASN A 74 17.89 -11.43 -10.02
C ASN A 74 18.75 -10.42 -9.22
N GLY A 75 18.37 -10.15 -7.98
CA GLY A 75 19.06 -9.23 -7.09
C GLY A 75 18.95 -7.74 -7.44
N LYS A 76 18.02 -7.36 -8.32
CA LYS A 76 17.85 -5.97 -8.78
C LYS A 76 16.39 -5.53 -8.63
N VAL A 77 16.21 -4.27 -8.27
CA VAL A 77 14.88 -3.64 -8.27
C VAL A 77 14.33 -3.58 -9.69
N TYR A 78 13.15 -4.16 -9.88
CA TYR A 78 12.41 -4.07 -11.12
C TYR A 78 11.52 -2.83 -11.10
N SER A 79 11.79 -1.88 -11.98
CA SER A 79 11.02 -0.63 -12.10
C SER A 79 10.29 -0.49 -13.45
N GLY A 80 10.29 -1.55 -14.27
CA GLY A 80 9.68 -1.51 -15.61
C GLY A 80 10.52 -0.76 -16.64
N SER A 81 10.06 -0.75 -17.89
CA SER A 81 10.79 -0.16 -19.02
C SER A 81 10.87 1.37 -18.96
N ASN A 82 9.93 2.01 -18.28
CA ASN A 82 9.81 3.48 -18.19
C ASN A 82 9.77 3.98 -16.73
N PHE A 83 10.22 3.17 -15.76
CA PHE A 83 10.26 3.47 -14.33
C PHE A 83 8.87 3.63 -13.67
N ALA A 84 7.82 3.08 -14.28
CA ALA A 84 6.46 3.05 -13.76
C ALA A 84 5.94 1.63 -13.50
N GLY A 85 6.85 0.65 -13.41
CA GLY A 85 6.51 -0.73 -13.05
C GLY A 85 6.44 -0.93 -11.55
N GLY A 86 5.74 -2.00 -11.12
CA GLY A 86 5.63 -2.35 -9.69
C GLY A 86 4.44 -1.73 -8.98
N GLU A 87 3.51 -1.09 -9.67
CA GLU A 87 2.27 -0.52 -9.11
C GLU A 87 1.27 -1.63 -8.72
N LEU A 88 1.69 -2.53 -7.79
CA LEU A 88 0.96 -3.74 -7.44
C LEU A 88 -0.41 -3.44 -6.81
N GLY A 89 -0.52 -2.36 -6.03
CA GLY A 89 -1.78 -1.92 -5.44
C GLY A 89 -2.85 -1.54 -6.46
N HIS A 90 -2.46 -1.25 -7.69
CA HIS A 90 -3.39 -0.93 -8.78
C HIS A 90 -3.80 -2.15 -9.63
N THR A 91 -3.41 -3.36 -9.24
CA THR A 91 -3.97 -4.59 -9.83
C THR A 91 -5.45 -4.71 -9.50
N VAL A 92 -6.30 -4.98 -10.50
CA VAL A 92 -7.75 -5.13 -10.30
C VAL A 92 -8.03 -6.51 -9.74
N ILE A 93 -8.60 -6.56 -8.53
CA ILE A 93 -9.03 -7.80 -7.86
C ILE A 93 -10.55 -7.96 -7.82
N VAL A 94 -11.29 -6.88 -8.08
CA VAL A 94 -12.75 -6.88 -8.17
C VAL A 94 -13.17 -6.12 -9.42
N VAL A 95 -13.64 -6.83 -10.43
CA VAL A 95 -14.14 -6.21 -11.67
C VAL A 95 -15.34 -5.31 -11.33
N ASP A 96 -15.35 -4.09 -11.89
CA ASP A 96 -16.36 -3.07 -11.61
C ASP A 96 -16.55 -2.71 -10.11
N GLY A 97 -15.48 -2.94 -9.31
CA GLY A 97 -15.47 -2.66 -7.87
C GLY A 97 -15.31 -1.18 -7.52
N ARG A 98 -14.77 -0.92 -6.33
CA ARG A 98 -14.60 0.44 -5.79
C ARG A 98 -13.78 1.34 -6.74
N PRO A 99 -14.16 2.63 -6.91
CA PRO A 99 -13.36 3.57 -7.69
C PRO A 99 -11.99 3.77 -7.05
N CYS A 100 -10.96 3.89 -7.88
CA CYS A 100 -9.58 4.13 -7.49
C CYS A 100 -9.09 5.47 -8.02
N THR A 101 -8.18 6.12 -7.30
CA THR A 101 -7.55 7.40 -7.69
C THR A 101 -6.77 7.31 -9.00
N CYS A 102 -6.36 6.11 -9.43
CA CYS A 102 -5.73 5.89 -10.74
C CYS A 102 -6.71 5.97 -11.92
N GLY A 103 -8.00 6.23 -11.69
CA GLY A 103 -9.05 6.31 -12.72
C GLY A 103 -9.70 4.97 -13.05
N ARG A 104 -9.24 3.84 -12.48
CA ARG A 104 -9.81 2.51 -12.66
C ARG A 104 -10.75 2.14 -11.52
N HIS A 105 -11.37 0.96 -11.61
CA HIS A 105 -12.22 0.41 -10.56
C HIS A 105 -11.67 -0.93 -10.09
N GLY A 106 -11.88 -1.25 -8.79
CA GLY A 106 -11.59 -2.56 -8.23
C GLY A 106 -10.11 -2.84 -7.93
N CYS A 107 -9.26 -1.82 -7.88
CA CYS A 107 -7.85 -1.97 -7.53
C CYS A 107 -7.68 -2.54 -6.11
N TRP A 108 -6.68 -3.39 -5.93
CA TRP A 108 -6.36 -4.03 -4.65
C TRP A 108 -6.23 -3.02 -3.51
N GLU A 109 -5.57 -1.89 -3.75
CA GLU A 109 -5.42 -0.78 -2.82
C GLU A 109 -6.74 -0.31 -2.21
N THR A 110 -7.83 -0.27 -2.99
CA THR A 110 -9.12 0.23 -2.51
C THR A 110 -9.81 -0.68 -1.49
N TYR A 111 -9.26 -1.87 -1.26
CA TYR A 111 -9.73 -2.86 -0.29
C TYR A 111 -8.69 -3.15 0.79
N ALA A 112 -7.41 -3.28 0.44
CA ALA A 112 -6.35 -3.78 1.31
C ALA A 112 -5.45 -2.68 1.93
N SER A 113 -5.70 -1.40 1.65
CA SER A 113 -5.01 -0.28 2.32
C SER A 113 -5.70 0.15 3.62
N ALA A 114 -5.05 1.02 4.40
CA ALA A 114 -5.69 1.67 5.55
C ALA A 114 -6.95 2.45 5.14
N THR A 115 -6.88 3.16 4.03
CA THR A 115 -8.02 3.89 3.47
C THR A 115 -9.17 2.93 3.09
N GLY A 116 -8.83 1.80 2.48
CA GLY A 116 -9.78 0.74 2.14
C GLY A 116 -10.43 0.14 3.39
N LEU A 117 -9.63 -0.19 4.40
CA LEU A 117 -10.10 -0.72 5.69
C LEU A 117 -11.04 0.26 6.40
N ILE A 118 -10.67 1.55 6.48
CA ILE A 118 -11.54 2.59 7.07
C ILE A 118 -12.86 2.68 6.32
N LYS A 119 -12.84 2.62 5.00
CA LYS A 119 -14.05 2.65 4.18
C LYS A 119 -14.93 1.44 4.44
N THR A 120 -14.36 0.22 4.43
CA THR A 120 -15.08 -1.02 4.77
C THR A 120 -15.68 -0.95 6.16
N THR A 121 -14.93 -0.44 7.15
CA THR A 121 -15.42 -0.25 8.53
C THR A 121 -16.67 0.64 8.56
N LYS A 122 -16.60 1.80 7.91
CA LYS A 122 -17.75 2.72 7.84
C LYS A 122 -18.96 2.13 7.09
N GLU A 123 -18.72 1.35 6.05
CA GLU A 123 -19.79 0.65 5.32
C GLU A 123 -20.53 -0.34 6.23
N HIS A 124 -19.80 -1.18 6.97
CA HIS A 124 -20.39 -2.12 7.93
C HIS A 124 -21.09 -1.44 9.12
N MET A 125 -20.56 -0.30 9.58
CA MET A 125 -21.16 0.46 10.69
C MET A 125 -22.54 1.01 10.36
N LYS A 126 -22.90 1.22 9.10
CA LYS A 126 -24.24 1.72 8.72
C LYS A 126 -25.35 0.79 9.17
N ASP A 127 -25.10 -0.51 9.08
CA ASP A 127 -26.06 -1.56 9.44
C ASP A 127 -25.82 -2.13 10.84
N ALA A 128 -24.79 -1.62 11.56
CA ALA A 128 -24.45 -2.07 12.90
C ALA A 128 -25.45 -1.57 13.94
N PRO A 129 -25.85 -2.39 14.95
CA PRO A 129 -26.61 -1.94 16.11
C PRO A 129 -25.92 -0.76 16.80
N LYS A 130 -26.68 0.21 17.29
CA LYS A 130 -26.12 1.41 17.93
C LYS A 130 -25.41 1.13 19.26
N ASP A 131 -25.72 0.03 19.90
CA ASP A 131 -25.08 -0.49 21.12
C ASP A 131 -23.88 -1.40 20.83
N SER A 132 -23.54 -1.63 19.56
CA SER A 132 -22.35 -2.39 19.17
C SER A 132 -21.06 -1.73 19.66
N PRO A 133 -20.08 -2.50 20.18
CA PRO A 133 -18.79 -1.99 20.67
C PRO A 133 -18.06 -1.08 19.68
N ILE A 134 -18.21 -1.29 18.37
CA ILE A 134 -17.57 -0.46 17.35
C ILE A 134 -18.02 1.01 17.44
N TRP A 135 -19.28 1.29 17.80
CA TRP A 135 -19.76 2.64 18.01
C TRP A 135 -19.20 3.27 19.28
N THR A 136 -19.01 2.48 20.34
CA THR A 136 -18.39 2.93 21.59
C THR A 136 -16.92 3.33 21.36
N ILE A 137 -16.17 2.55 20.56
CA ILE A 137 -14.76 2.81 20.26
C ILE A 137 -14.55 4.17 19.58
N VAL A 138 -15.54 4.62 18.81
CA VAL A 138 -15.48 5.91 18.09
C VAL A 138 -16.33 7.00 18.78
N ASP A 139 -16.76 6.82 20.02
CA ASP A 139 -17.63 7.74 20.78
C ASP A 139 -18.92 8.12 20.02
N GLY A 140 -19.48 7.22 19.25
CA GLY A 140 -20.65 7.45 18.39
C GLY A 140 -20.39 8.32 17.15
N ASP A 141 -19.16 8.67 16.86
CA ASP A 141 -18.76 9.57 15.78
C ASP A 141 -17.99 8.82 14.68
N GLU A 142 -18.66 8.57 13.54
CA GLU A 142 -18.08 7.89 12.38
C GLU A 142 -16.81 8.59 11.84
N SER A 143 -16.64 9.89 12.08
CA SER A 143 -15.46 10.62 11.63
C SER A 143 -14.17 10.18 12.33
N LYS A 144 -14.29 9.57 13.52
CA LYS A 144 -13.17 9.04 14.33
C LYS A 144 -12.71 7.65 13.88
N VAL A 145 -13.40 7.01 12.95
CA VAL A 145 -12.99 5.71 12.41
C VAL A 145 -11.61 5.80 11.79
N ASN A 146 -10.73 4.91 12.19
CA ASN A 146 -9.34 4.82 11.74
C ASN A 146 -8.93 3.37 11.48
N GLY A 147 -7.68 3.11 11.07
CA GLY A 147 -7.20 1.77 10.73
C GLY A 147 -7.19 0.75 11.88
N ARG A 148 -7.36 1.18 13.13
CA ARG A 148 -7.42 0.29 14.30
C ARG A 148 -8.85 -0.07 14.70
N THR A 149 -9.83 0.76 14.36
CA THR A 149 -11.21 0.67 14.86
C THR A 149 -11.80 -0.72 14.71
N ALA A 150 -11.71 -1.34 13.53
CA ALA A 150 -12.27 -2.68 13.29
C ALA A 150 -11.55 -3.77 14.09
N PHE A 151 -10.22 -3.68 14.21
CA PHE A 151 -9.43 -4.64 14.99
C PHE A 151 -9.72 -4.52 16.49
N ASP A 152 -9.87 -3.31 17.01
CA ASP A 152 -10.19 -3.08 18.41
C ASP A 152 -11.61 -3.56 18.72
N ALA A 153 -12.58 -3.32 17.83
CA ALA A 153 -13.93 -3.87 17.93
C ALA A 153 -13.94 -5.40 17.91
N MET A 154 -13.21 -6.03 16.99
CA MET A 154 -13.07 -7.48 16.95
C MET A 154 -12.49 -8.04 18.25
N ARG A 155 -11.44 -7.41 18.80
CA ARG A 155 -10.85 -7.80 20.11
C ARG A 155 -11.81 -7.63 21.27
N ALA A 156 -12.73 -6.66 21.18
CA ALA A 156 -13.82 -6.46 22.15
C ALA A 156 -14.99 -7.46 21.95
N GLY A 157 -14.88 -8.40 21.03
CA GLY A 157 -15.91 -9.41 20.75
C GLY A 157 -17.04 -8.92 19.84
N ASP A 158 -16.88 -7.79 19.16
CA ASP A 158 -17.88 -7.24 18.26
C ASP A 158 -17.95 -8.05 16.95
N PRO A 159 -19.10 -8.64 16.59
CA PRO A 159 -19.27 -9.36 15.35
C PRO A 159 -19.11 -8.45 14.10
N VAL A 160 -19.43 -7.15 14.21
CA VAL A 160 -19.23 -6.18 13.12
C VAL A 160 -17.75 -5.95 12.90
N GLY A 161 -16.97 -5.70 13.95
CA GLY A 161 -15.52 -5.59 13.84
C GLY A 161 -14.89 -6.85 13.24
N LYS A 162 -15.36 -8.03 13.67
CA LYS A 162 -14.89 -9.30 13.10
C LYS A 162 -15.20 -9.41 11.60
N ALA A 163 -16.41 -9.07 11.17
CA ALA A 163 -16.80 -9.14 9.76
C ALA A 163 -15.94 -8.24 8.89
N VAL A 164 -15.63 -7.02 9.36
CA VAL A 164 -14.74 -6.08 8.67
C VAL A 164 -13.33 -6.65 8.54
N VAL A 165 -12.78 -7.21 9.62
CA VAL A 165 -11.43 -7.80 9.60
C VAL A 165 -11.38 -9.02 8.68
N ASP A 166 -12.37 -9.89 8.71
CA ASP A 166 -12.46 -11.06 7.83
C ASP A 166 -12.49 -10.62 6.35
N GLU A 167 -13.27 -9.58 6.02
CA GLU A 167 -13.32 -9.02 4.67
C GLU A 167 -11.99 -8.40 4.25
N TYR A 168 -11.34 -7.65 5.13
CA TYR A 168 -10.02 -7.08 4.90
C TYR A 168 -8.98 -8.16 4.60
N ILE A 169 -8.89 -9.20 5.44
CA ILE A 169 -7.96 -10.32 5.26
C ILE A 169 -8.25 -11.07 3.94
N LYS A 170 -9.52 -11.25 3.59
CA LYS A 170 -9.92 -11.87 2.32
C LYS A 170 -9.33 -11.11 1.13
N TYR A 171 -9.54 -9.79 1.04
CA TYR A 171 -9.02 -9.00 -0.09
C TYR A 171 -7.51 -8.86 -0.07
N LEU A 172 -6.91 -8.78 1.11
CA LEU A 172 -5.45 -8.80 1.25
C LEU A 172 -4.90 -10.11 0.68
N SER A 173 -5.48 -11.25 1.06
CA SER A 173 -5.05 -12.57 0.62
C SER A 173 -5.20 -12.77 -0.90
N VAL A 174 -6.26 -12.27 -1.51
CA VAL A 174 -6.45 -12.33 -2.98
C VAL A 174 -5.28 -11.69 -3.69
N GLY A 175 -4.96 -10.44 -3.36
CA GLY A 175 -3.85 -9.75 -4.02
C GLY A 175 -2.48 -10.39 -3.73
N LEU A 176 -2.24 -10.87 -2.51
CA LEU A 176 -1.01 -11.61 -2.19
C LEU A 176 -0.89 -12.88 -3.03
N THR A 177 -1.99 -13.63 -3.20
CA THR A 177 -2.02 -14.84 -4.02
C THR A 177 -1.71 -14.52 -5.48
N ASP A 178 -2.28 -13.45 -6.03
CA ASP A 178 -1.99 -13.01 -7.38
C ASP A 178 -0.49 -12.70 -7.57
N MET A 179 0.10 -11.97 -6.60
CA MET A 179 1.53 -11.64 -6.64
C MET A 179 2.41 -12.90 -6.55
N ILE A 180 2.05 -13.85 -5.70
CA ILE A 180 2.77 -15.14 -5.59
C ILE A 180 2.68 -15.91 -6.91
N ASN A 181 1.49 -15.99 -7.52
CA ASN A 181 1.29 -16.71 -8.77
C ASN A 181 2.02 -16.07 -9.96
N ILE A 182 2.14 -14.74 -9.99
CA ILE A 182 2.80 -14.02 -11.08
C ILE A 182 4.32 -14.08 -10.95
N PHE A 183 4.87 -13.88 -9.74
CA PHE A 183 6.30 -13.66 -9.54
C PHE A 183 7.01 -14.86 -8.92
N GLN A 184 6.30 -15.76 -8.24
CA GLN A 184 6.84 -16.91 -7.51
C GLN A 184 8.11 -16.55 -6.69
N PRO A 185 8.02 -15.55 -5.80
CA PRO A 185 9.18 -15.04 -5.07
C PRO A 185 9.69 -16.09 -4.06
N ALA A 186 11.01 -16.09 -3.81
CA ALA A 186 11.60 -16.86 -2.72
C ALA A 186 11.18 -16.31 -1.35
N ILE A 187 11.04 -14.98 -1.25
CA ILE A 187 10.56 -14.29 -0.05
C ILE A 187 9.54 -13.22 -0.46
N LEU A 188 8.41 -13.18 0.24
CA LEU A 188 7.47 -12.06 0.22
C LEU A 188 7.39 -11.49 1.64
N CYS A 189 7.72 -10.22 1.81
CA CYS A 189 7.53 -9.53 3.07
C CYS A 189 6.38 -8.51 2.98
N ILE A 190 5.71 -8.31 4.11
CA ILE A 190 4.66 -7.32 4.28
C ILE A 190 5.11 -6.37 5.38
N GLY A 191 5.04 -5.07 5.11
CA GLY A 191 5.36 -4.02 6.06
C GLY A 191 4.43 -2.83 5.91
N GLY A 192 4.64 -1.79 6.73
CA GLY A 192 3.87 -0.56 6.68
C GLY A 192 3.07 -0.28 7.95
N GLY A 193 2.30 0.80 7.94
CA GLY A 193 1.65 1.31 9.15
C GLY A 193 0.45 0.52 9.66
N ILE A 194 -0.01 -0.51 8.92
CA ILE A 194 -1.14 -1.36 9.34
C ILE A 194 -0.64 -2.68 9.96
N CYS A 195 0.63 -3.03 9.78
CA CYS A 195 1.24 -4.27 10.26
C CYS A 195 1.57 -4.23 11.74
#